data_b7f66a0f28b966ca83af2257ba6febd5
#
_entry.id   b7f66a0f28b966ca83af2257ba6febd5
#
_cell.length_a   1.000
_cell.length_b   1.000
_cell.length_c   1.000
_cell.angle_alpha   90.00
_cell.angle_beta   90.00
_cell.angle_gamma   90.00
#
_symmetry.space_group_name_H-M   'P 1'
#
loop_
_entity.id
_entity.type
_entity.pdbx_description
1 polymer ?
#
loop_
_entity_poly.entity_id
_entity_poly.type
_entity_poly.pdbx_seq_one_letter_code
_entity_poly.pdbx_strand_id
1 'polypeptide(L)'
;MRHACALLAALLLCPMSAMADEEPDIKFFYPVVTRRPVIERELETSFQHSKSREGRASQFSGALEWPITPWWQVEVEMPFAYRNPNDAASTAGPGNLELQNKFLLWKSVQHLVLVSGGFELRLPSGSERRGLGGEIAVEPFVTGGIGLGPFDVIAAIAYEWNLNNVRGPREQELTADLAVGWPLSRWFTPFLELNTVSKIQGQEGEDAVKLRGRTQLYLTPGFNVRPLPGATFRMGVELPVSGRREFDYRIHAGLVWEF
;
A
#
# COMPACT_ATOMS: atom_id res chain seq x y z
N MET A 1 34.08 -1.48 -2.60
CA MET A 1 32.69 -1.91 -2.38
C MET A 1 32.44 -2.69 -1.07
N ARG A 2 33.36 -2.72 -0.10
CA ARG A 2 33.19 -3.46 1.19
C ARG A 2 32.82 -2.57 2.39
N HIS A 3 32.76 -1.26 2.25
CA HIS A 3 32.51 -0.32 3.36
C HIS A 3 31.08 0.27 3.40
N ALA A 4 30.27 0.06 2.38
CA ALA A 4 28.89 0.58 2.35
C ALA A 4 27.89 -0.28 3.16
N CYS A 5 28.15 -1.58 3.32
CA CYS A 5 27.25 -2.46 4.11
C CYS A 5 27.38 -2.29 5.63
N ALA A 6 28.51 -1.76 6.12
CA ALA A 6 28.73 -1.62 7.56
C ALA A 6 28.00 -0.42 8.18
N LEU A 7 27.68 0.60 7.39
CA LEU A 7 26.95 1.79 7.88
C LEU A 7 25.45 1.55 8.06
N LEU A 8 24.86 0.68 7.25
CA LEU A 8 23.42 0.35 7.39
C LEU A 8 23.13 -0.50 8.63
N ALA A 9 24.08 -1.35 9.03
CA ALA A 9 23.93 -2.21 10.22
C ALA A 9 24.09 -1.46 11.56
N ALA A 10 24.80 -0.32 11.57
CA ALA A 10 25.04 0.47 12.78
C ALA A 10 23.85 1.38 13.16
N LEU A 11 22.98 1.71 12.21
CA LEU A 11 21.75 2.50 12.45
C LEU A 11 20.62 1.68 13.11
N LEU A 12 20.70 0.34 13.06
CA LEU A 12 19.69 -0.57 13.58
C LEU A 12 19.87 -0.90 15.09
N LEU A 13 20.94 -0.44 15.74
CA LEU A 13 21.30 -0.86 17.10
C LEU A 13 21.28 0.26 18.16
N CYS A 14 20.70 1.40 17.87
CA CYS A 14 20.55 2.45 18.91
C CYS A 14 19.24 2.23 19.68
N PRO A 15 19.28 1.78 20.95
CA PRO A 15 18.06 1.74 21.76
C PRO A 15 17.75 3.18 22.19
N MET A 16 16.92 3.87 21.41
CA MET A 16 16.27 5.09 21.89
C MET A 16 15.12 4.67 22.83
N SER A 17 15.45 4.48 24.10
CA SER A 17 14.46 4.52 25.18
C SER A 17 13.94 5.95 25.33
N ALA A 18 13.02 6.38 24.49
CA ALA A 18 12.18 7.51 24.78
C ALA A 18 11.05 7.00 25.67
N MET A 19 11.10 7.34 26.96
CA MET A 19 9.93 7.24 27.85
C MET A 19 8.92 8.25 27.31
N ALA A 20 8.03 7.79 26.43
CA ALA A 20 6.80 8.48 26.12
C ALA A 20 5.77 8.05 27.15
N ASP A 21 5.09 9.01 27.78
CA ASP A 21 3.86 8.74 28.51
C ASP A 21 2.94 7.95 27.55
N GLU A 22 2.50 6.77 27.98
CA GLU A 22 1.63 5.89 27.18
C GLU A 22 0.23 6.51 27.07
N GLU A 23 0.06 7.48 26.15
CA GLU A 23 -1.29 7.76 25.67
C GLU A 23 -1.83 6.50 24.98
N PRO A 24 -3.09 6.10 25.25
CA PRO A 24 -3.65 4.91 24.62
C PRO A 24 -3.56 5.04 23.10
N ASP A 25 -2.87 4.09 22.49
CA ASP A 25 -2.70 4.06 21.04
C ASP A 25 -4.02 3.72 20.36
N ILE A 26 -4.43 4.58 19.43
CA ILE A 26 -5.56 4.30 18.55
C ILE A 26 -5.07 3.31 17.50
N LYS A 27 -5.55 2.07 17.58
CA LYS A 27 -5.24 1.02 16.62
C LYS A 27 -6.45 0.74 15.75
N PHE A 28 -6.23 0.74 14.45
CA PHE A 28 -7.20 0.28 13.45
C PHE A 28 -6.78 -1.08 12.90
N PHE A 29 -7.73 -1.80 12.28
CA PHE A 29 -7.42 -3.02 11.56
C PHE A 29 -6.46 -2.76 10.38
N TYR A 30 -5.93 -3.82 9.78
CA TYR A 30 -5.02 -3.77 8.63
C TYR A 30 -5.79 -4.03 7.32
N PRO A 31 -6.19 -3.00 6.56
CA PRO A 31 -6.73 -3.18 5.21
C PRO A 31 -5.66 -3.75 4.29
N VAL A 32 -6.06 -4.29 3.14
CA VAL A 32 -5.10 -4.84 2.16
C VAL A 32 -4.81 -3.89 1.00
N VAL A 33 -5.66 -2.87 0.78
CA VAL A 33 -5.51 -1.84 -0.26
C VAL A 33 -5.47 -0.44 0.35
N THR A 34 -6.43 -0.11 1.24
CA THR A 34 -6.59 1.22 1.82
C THR A 34 -5.42 1.58 2.74
N ARG A 35 -4.82 2.75 2.55
CA ARG A 35 -3.68 3.23 3.34
C ARG A 35 -4.09 3.61 4.76
N ARG A 36 -3.36 3.10 5.78
CA ARG A 36 -3.63 3.35 7.21
C ARG A 36 -3.08 4.70 7.68
N PRO A 37 -3.78 5.40 8.61
CA PRO A 37 -3.32 6.67 9.17
C PRO A 37 -2.34 6.54 10.35
N VAL A 38 -2.03 5.34 10.80
CA VAL A 38 -1.26 5.08 12.03
C VAL A 38 0.23 5.26 11.81
N ILE A 39 0.94 5.75 12.83
CA ILE A 39 2.40 5.83 12.90
C ILE A 39 2.87 4.69 13.81
N GLU A 40 3.47 3.68 13.24
CA GLU A 40 3.90 2.47 13.96
C GLU A 40 5.26 1.97 13.44
N ARG A 41 5.91 1.10 14.22
CA ARG A 41 7.11 0.41 13.79
C ARG A 41 6.72 -1.00 13.36
N GLU A 42 6.86 -1.25 12.08
CA GLU A 42 6.37 -2.48 11.47
C GLU A 42 7.33 -3.03 10.41
N LEU A 43 7.38 -4.34 10.33
CA LEU A 43 7.87 -5.06 9.17
C LEU A 43 6.68 -5.71 8.49
N GLU A 44 6.45 -5.33 7.25
CA GLU A 44 5.38 -5.88 6.45
C GLU A 44 5.92 -6.75 5.32
N THR A 45 5.25 -7.88 5.08
CA THR A 45 5.40 -8.63 3.84
C THR A 45 4.05 -8.74 3.18
N SER A 46 3.99 -8.49 1.87
CA SER A 46 2.76 -8.59 1.11
C SER A 46 2.93 -9.47 -0.13
N PHE A 47 1.86 -10.10 -0.53
CA PHE A 47 1.73 -10.86 -1.76
C PHE A 47 0.47 -10.45 -2.48
N GLN A 48 0.59 -10.20 -3.77
CA GLN A 48 -0.52 -9.93 -4.67
C GLN A 48 -0.49 -10.90 -5.84
N HIS A 49 -1.65 -11.38 -6.25
CA HIS A 49 -1.80 -12.17 -7.48
C HIS A 49 -3.02 -11.68 -8.25
N SER A 50 -2.83 -11.24 -9.47
CA SER A 50 -3.91 -10.78 -10.33
C SER A 50 -4.00 -11.58 -11.63
N LYS A 51 -5.22 -11.68 -12.14
CA LYS A 51 -5.52 -12.20 -13.46
C LYS A 51 -6.26 -11.15 -14.27
N SER A 52 -5.81 -10.93 -15.49
CA SER A 52 -6.44 -10.03 -16.46
C SER A 52 -6.64 -10.74 -17.80
N ARG A 53 -7.18 -10.04 -18.77
CA ARG A 53 -7.26 -10.53 -20.16
C ARG A 53 -5.89 -10.64 -20.80
N GLU A 54 -4.94 -9.84 -20.37
CA GLU A 54 -3.56 -9.79 -20.91
C GLU A 54 -2.66 -10.86 -20.32
N GLY A 55 -3.04 -11.47 -19.19
CA GLY A 55 -2.24 -12.52 -18.53
C GLY A 55 -2.41 -12.53 -17.02
N ARG A 56 -1.34 -12.96 -16.34
CA ARG A 56 -1.28 -13.04 -14.88
C ARG A 56 -0.07 -12.27 -14.37
N ALA A 57 -0.24 -11.64 -13.23
CA ALA A 57 0.86 -10.99 -12.52
C ALA A 57 0.86 -11.41 -11.05
N SER A 58 2.04 -11.55 -10.48
CA SER A 58 2.23 -11.73 -9.04
C SER A 58 3.28 -10.77 -8.56
N GLN A 59 3.12 -10.25 -7.36
CA GLN A 59 4.09 -9.40 -6.69
C GLN A 59 4.25 -9.85 -5.25
N PHE A 60 5.47 -9.92 -4.79
CA PHE A 60 5.82 -10.06 -3.39
C PHE A 60 6.56 -8.79 -2.99
N SER A 61 6.24 -8.18 -1.87
CA SER A 61 6.99 -7.03 -1.36
C SER A 61 7.32 -7.18 0.12
N GLY A 62 8.42 -6.54 0.50
CA GLY A 62 8.80 -6.34 1.88
C GLY A 62 8.91 -4.85 2.15
N ALA A 63 8.28 -4.37 3.22
CA ALA A 63 8.30 -3.00 3.65
C ALA A 63 8.76 -2.91 5.10
N LEU A 64 9.55 -1.88 5.40
CA LEU A 64 9.95 -1.50 6.74
C LEU A 64 9.41 -0.11 7.02
N GLU A 65 8.50 -0.02 7.98
CA GLU A 65 7.98 1.23 8.51
C GLU A 65 8.72 1.60 9.79
N TRP A 66 9.24 2.84 9.84
CA TRP A 66 10.02 3.30 10.98
C TRP A 66 9.62 4.70 11.41
N PRO A 67 9.07 4.89 12.62
CA PRO A 67 8.80 6.19 13.16
C PRO A 67 10.12 6.89 13.52
N ILE A 68 10.37 8.04 12.90
CA ILE A 68 11.49 8.93 13.23
C ILE A 68 11.14 9.78 14.45
N THR A 69 9.87 10.18 14.55
CA THR A 69 9.27 10.88 15.68
C THR A 69 7.85 10.34 15.92
N PRO A 70 7.16 10.66 17.02
CA PRO A 70 5.78 10.24 17.23
C PRO A 70 4.77 10.73 16.16
N TRP A 71 5.18 11.70 15.33
CA TRP A 71 4.34 12.29 14.29
C TRP A 71 4.89 12.14 12.87
N TRP A 72 6.07 11.51 12.69
CA TRP A 72 6.70 11.30 11.38
C TRP A 72 7.26 9.88 11.25
N GLN A 73 6.87 9.20 10.21
CA GLN A 73 7.29 7.84 9.83
C GLN A 73 7.86 7.84 8.42
N VAL A 74 8.88 7.04 8.23
CA VAL A 74 9.45 6.71 6.93
C VAL A 74 9.21 5.24 6.67
N GLU A 75 8.86 4.91 5.44
CA GLU A 75 8.72 3.54 4.95
C GLU A 75 9.62 3.32 3.74
N VAL A 76 10.18 2.13 3.67
CA VAL A 76 10.96 1.65 2.53
C VAL A 76 10.36 0.34 2.07
N GLU A 77 9.80 0.30 0.86
CA GLU A 77 9.25 -0.91 0.27
C GLU A 77 10.05 -1.35 -0.96
N MET A 78 10.29 -2.67 -1.07
CA MET A 78 10.95 -3.30 -2.21
C MET A 78 10.05 -4.40 -2.78
N PRO A 79 9.41 -4.18 -3.93
CA PRO A 79 8.63 -5.19 -4.61
C PRO A 79 9.52 -6.11 -5.47
N PHE A 80 9.10 -7.36 -5.58
CA PHE A 80 9.60 -8.34 -6.54
C PHE A 80 8.41 -8.86 -7.35
N ALA A 81 8.42 -8.58 -8.65
CA ALA A 81 7.31 -8.87 -9.54
C ALA A 81 7.60 -10.05 -10.47
N TYR A 82 6.55 -10.82 -10.76
CA TYR A 82 6.48 -11.83 -11.82
C TYR A 82 5.31 -11.50 -12.73
N ARG A 83 5.57 -11.37 -14.02
CA ARG A 83 4.56 -11.12 -15.06
C ARG A 83 4.57 -12.27 -16.07
N ASN A 84 3.40 -12.79 -16.37
CA ASN A 84 3.17 -13.85 -17.33
C ASN A 84 2.07 -13.44 -18.30
N PRO A 85 2.39 -12.61 -19.30
CA PRO A 85 1.46 -12.20 -20.34
C PRO A 85 1.09 -13.39 -21.24
N ASN A 86 -0.10 -13.35 -21.87
CA ASN A 86 -0.56 -14.43 -22.75
C ASN A 86 0.26 -14.50 -24.04
N ASP A 87 0.72 -13.35 -24.55
CA ASP A 87 1.29 -13.21 -25.90
C ASP A 87 2.80 -12.89 -25.88
N ALA A 88 3.46 -13.01 -24.72
CA ALA A 88 4.89 -12.74 -24.58
C ALA A 88 5.55 -13.65 -23.54
N ALA A 89 6.87 -13.68 -23.50
CA ALA A 89 7.63 -14.42 -22.50
C ALA A 89 7.42 -13.86 -21.10
N SER A 90 7.33 -14.74 -20.11
CA SER A 90 7.27 -14.34 -18.70
C SER A 90 8.53 -13.63 -18.24
N THR A 91 8.39 -12.68 -17.35
CA THR A 91 9.48 -11.91 -16.76
C THR A 91 9.38 -11.91 -15.23
N ALA A 92 10.52 -11.86 -14.56
CA ALA A 92 10.59 -11.77 -13.10
C ALA A 92 11.79 -10.92 -12.68
N GLY A 93 11.67 -10.25 -11.54
CA GLY A 93 12.75 -9.47 -10.95
C GLY A 93 12.25 -8.39 -9.96
N PRO A 94 13.20 -7.63 -9.40
CA PRO A 94 12.84 -6.50 -8.54
C PRO A 94 12.11 -5.42 -9.34
N GLY A 95 11.13 -4.82 -8.70
CA GLY A 95 10.40 -3.65 -9.16
C GLY A 95 11.08 -2.34 -8.75
N ASN A 96 10.33 -1.28 -8.76
CA ASN A 96 10.79 0.03 -8.29
C ASN A 96 10.83 0.07 -6.75
N LEU A 97 11.89 0.67 -6.21
CA LEU A 97 11.96 0.99 -4.79
C LEU A 97 10.96 2.10 -4.47
N GLU A 98 10.21 1.96 -3.40
CA GLU A 98 9.24 2.94 -2.93
C GLU A 98 9.67 3.49 -1.56
N LEU A 99 9.62 4.80 -1.43
CA LEU A 99 9.98 5.55 -0.22
C LEU A 99 8.79 6.40 0.17
N GLN A 100 8.15 6.08 1.29
CA GLN A 100 7.03 6.85 1.80
C GLN A 100 7.46 7.70 3.01
N ASN A 101 6.92 8.91 3.08
CA ASN A 101 6.94 9.76 4.24
C ASN A 101 5.50 10.02 4.67
N LYS A 102 5.16 9.66 5.91
CA LYS A 102 3.84 9.81 6.50
C LYS A 102 3.93 10.69 7.75
N PHE A 103 3.06 11.68 7.84
CA PHE A 103 2.99 12.64 8.93
C PHE A 103 1.63 12.57 9.61
N LEU A 104 1.61 12.40 10.92
CA LEU A 104 0.38 12.51 11.71
C LEU A 104 -0.02 13.99 11.77
N LEU A 105 -1.17 14.32 11.20
CA LEU A 105 -1.70 15.68 11.12
C LEU A 105 -2.65 15.99 12.27
N TRP A 106 -3.43 14.98 12.71
CA TRP A 106 -4.36 15.12 13.81
C TRP A 106 -4.62 13.78 14.49
N LYS A 107 -4.69 13.81 15.85
CA LYS A 107 -5.06 12.69 16.72
C LYS A 107 -6.08 13.16 17.74
N SER A 108 -7.17 12.42 17.90
CA SER A 108 -8.16 12.61 18.96
C SER A 108 -8.49 11.27 19.60
N VAL A 109 -7.93 11.02 20.78
CA VAL A 109 -8.18 9.78 21.53
C VAL A 109 -9.65 9.70 21.98
N GLN A 110 -10.23 10.85 22.39
CA GLN A 110 -11.63 10.90 22.83
C GLN A 110 -12.61 10.46 21.74
N HIS A 111 -12.34 10.76 20.48
CA HIS A 111 -13.20 10.44 19.35
C HIS A 111 -12.68 9.27 18.53
N LEU A 112 -11.58 8.63 18.96
CA LEU A 112 -10.89 7.57 18.23
C LEU A 112 -10.60 7.96 16.76
N VAL A 113 -10.05 9.17 16.54
CA VAL A 113 -9.78 9.70 15.20
C VAL A 113 -8.28 9.90 15.01
N LEU A 114 -7.77 9.45 13.86
CA LEU A 114 -6.45 9.78 13.33
C LEU A 114 -6.59 10.34 11.92
N VAL A 115 -5.78 11.36 11.62
CA VAL A 115 -5.61 11.86 10.25
C VAL A 115 -4.13 12.00 9.99
N SER A 116 -3.67 11.41 8.90
CA SER A 116 -2.29 11.49 8.44
C SER A 116 -2.25 11.90 6.98
N GLY A 117 -1.13 12.46 6.57
CA GLY A 117 -0.87 12.78 5.18
C GLY A 117 0.60 12.65 4.87
N GLY A 118 0.94 12.56 3.62
CA GLY A 118 2.32 12.37 3.22
C GLY A 118 2.51 12.28 1.73
N PHE A 119 3.60 11.68 1.35
CA PHE A 119 3.91 11.40 -0.04
C PHE A 119 4.77 10.14 -0.14
N GLU A 120 4.60 9.45 -1.25
CA GLU A 120 5.43 8.33 -1.68
C GLU A 120 6.26 8.73 -2.90
N LEU A 121 7.49 8.27 -2.95
CA LEU A 121 8.40 8.43 -4.08
C LEU A 121 8.71 7.05 -4.64
N ARG A 122 8.37 6.82 -5.90
CA ARG A 122 8.78 5.63 -6.64
C ARG A 122 10.06 5.92 -7.39
N LEU A 123 11.11 5.13 -7.13
CA LEU A 123 12.44 5.28 -7.71
C LEU A 123 12.67 4.23 -8.82
N PRO A 124 13.30 4.59 -9.94
CA PRO A 124 13.43 3.75 -11.13
C PRO A 124 14.49 2.64 -10.96
N SER A 125 14.36 1.82 -9.91
CA SER A 125 15.29 0.72 -9.62
C SER A 125 14.93 -0.58 -10.34
N GLY A 126 13.68 -0.70 -10.79
CA GLY A 126 13.20 -1.83 -11.57
C GLY A 126 13.68 -1.82 -13.01
N SER A 127 13.55 -2.94 -13.70
CA SER A 127 14.01 -3.09 -15.09
C SER A 127 12.92 -2.66 -16.09
N GLU A 128 13.09 -1.49 -16.70
CA GLU A 128 12.21 -1.00 -17.77
C GLU A 128 12.10 -2.00 -18.94
N ARG A 129 13.23 -2.56 -19.38
CA ARG A 129 13.26 -3.53 -20.50
C ARG A 129 12.43 -4.79 -20.25
N ARG A 130 12.29 -5.18 -18.98
CA ARG A 130 11.52 -6.36 -18.56
C ARG A 130 10.08 -6.03 -18.17
N GLY A 131 9.71 -4.77 -18.17
CA GLY A 131 8.42 -4.34 -17.73
C GLY A 131 8.19 -4.39 -16.21
N LEU A 132 9.26 -4.30 -15.43
CA LEU A 132 9.22 -4.46 -13.98
C LEU A 132 9.45 -3.14 -13.24
N GLY A 133 9.51 -1.99 -13.95
CA GLY A 133 9.73 -0.68 -13.36
C GLY A 133 10.42 0.27 -14.33
N GLY A 134 11.07 1.30 -13.80
CA GLY A 134 11.73 2.38 -14.55
C GLY A 134 10.99 3.70 -14.41
N GLU A 135 9.79 3.68 -13.83
CA GLU A 135 9.00 4.86 -13.56
C GLU A 135 9.58 5.65 -12.37
N ILE A 136 9.53 6.97 -12.47
CA ILE A 136 9.73 7.90 -11.37
C ILE A 136 8.36 8.51 -11.11
N ALA A 137 7.81 8.30 -9.92
CA ALA A 137 6.52 8.87 -9.55
C ALA A 137 6.59 9.55 -8.19
N VAL A 138 5.70 10.50 -7.97
CA VAL A 138 5.37 11.07 -6.69
C VAL A 138 3.88 10.91 -6.45
N GLU A 139 3.52 10.42 -5.27
CA GLU A 139 2.13 10.20 -4.87
C GLU A 139 1.85 10.87 -3.52
N PRO A 140 1.43 12.14 -3.50
CA PRO A 140 0.85 12.74 -2.30
C PRO A 140 -0.45 12.05 -1.90
N PHE A 141 -0.66 11.90 -0.58
CA PHE A 141 -1.85 11.26 -0.04
C PHE A 141 -2.32 11.89 1.26
N VAL A 142 -3.59 11.66 1.57
CA VAL A 142 -4.20 11.89 2.88
C VAL A 142 -5.00 10.65 3.26
N THR A 143 -4.89 10.23 4.50
CA THR A 143 -5.62 9.10 5.05
C THR A 143 -6.17 9.47 6.43
N GLY A 144 -7.32 8.92 6.77
CA GLY A 144 -7.95 9.12 8.07
C GLY A 144 -8.64 7.86 8.55
N GLY A 145 -8.73 7.71 9.87
CA GLY A 145 -9.45 6.61 10.50
C GLY A 145 -10.29 7.11 11.67
N ILE A 146 -11.43 6.46 11.88
CA ILE A 146 -12.34 6.74 13.01
C ILE A 146 -12.94 5.44 13.54
N GLY A 147 -13.00 5.32 14.87
CA GLY A 147 -13.77 4.28 15.55
C GLY A 147 -15.24 4.69 15.68
N LEU A 148 -16.14 3.94 15.08
CA LEU A 148 -17.61 4.18 15.12
C LEU A 148 -18.34 3.01 15.78
N GLY A 149 -18.45 3.03 17.10
CA GLY A 149 -19.05 1.95 17.86
C GLY A 149 -18.25 0.64 17.69
N PRO A 150 -18.83 -0.42 17.09
CA PRO A 150 -18.12 -1.68 16.88
C PRO A 150 -17.29 -1.70 15.59
N PHE A 151 -17.25 -0.61 14.84
CA PHE A 151 -16.59 -0.56 13.53
C PHE A 151 -15.40 0.40 13.52
N ASP A 152 -14.36 0.00 12.83
CA ASP A 152 -13.27 0.87 12.41
C ASP A 152 -13.52 1.28 10.95
N VAL A 153 -13.45 2.57 10.67
CA VAL A 153 -13.60 3.12 9.32
C VAL A 153 -12.32 3.84 8.95
N ILE A 154 -11.73 3.49 7.81
CA ILE A 154 -10.53 4.14 7.27
C ILE A 154 -10.86 4.64 5.87
N ALA A 155 -10.45 5.86 5.55
CA ALA A 155 -10.55 6.43 4.21
C ALA A 155 -9.22 7.01 3.78
N ALA A 156 -8.89 6.87 2.49
CA ALA A 156 -7.69 7.43 1.91
C ALA A 156 -7.98 8.04 0.54
N ILE A 157 -7.21 9.05 0.19
CA ILE A 157 -7.16 9.62 -1.15
C ILE A 157 -5.70 9.86 -1.52
N ALA A 158 -5.30 9.46 -2.72
CA ALA A 158 -3.96 9.69 -3.23
C ALA A 158 -4.00 10.09 -4.72
N TYR A 159 -2.96 10.80 -5.13
CA TYR A 159 -2.80 11.22 -6.51
C TYR A 159 -1.40 10.88 -6.99
N GLU A 160 -1.30 9.88 -7.85
CA GLU A 160 -0.03 9.50 -8.46
C GLU A 160 0.27 10.38 -9.69
N TRP A 161 1.50 10.86 -9.73
CA TRP A 161 2.02 11.62 -10.85
C TRP A 161 3.35 11.04 -11.30
N ASN A 162 3.37 10.38 -12.47
CA ASN A 162 4.58 9.91 -13.10
C ASN A 162 5.36 11.10 -13.69
N LEU A 163 6.63 11.22 -13.32
CA LEU A 163 7.51 12.31 -13.69
C LEU A 163 8.27 12.05 -14.99
N ASN A 164 8.42 10.79 -15.39
CA ASN A 164 9.09 10.38 -16.61
C ASN A 164 8.16 9.60 -17.56
N ASN A 165 8.56 9.49 -18.81
CA ASN A 165 7.82 8.78 -19.86
C ASN A 165 8.45 7.40 -20.08
N VAL A 166 8.06 6.42 -19.27
CA VAL A 166 8.41 5.03 -19.47
C VAL A 166 7.26 4.36 -20.21
N ARG A 167 7.51 3.85 -21.42
CA ARG A 167 6.54 3.15 -22.27
C ARG A 167 5.31 3.93 -22.70
N GLY A 168 5.34 5.24 -22.70
CA GLY A 168 4.19 6.04 -23.14
C GLY A 168 4.13 7.42 -22.50
N PRO A 169 3.02 8.16 -22.69
CA PRO A 169 2.82 9.41 -22.00
C PRO A 169 2.72 9.20 -20.49
N ARG A 170 3.08 10.25 -19.73
CA ARG A 170 3.03 10.26 -18.27
C ARG A 170 1.67 9.84 -17.75
N GLU A 171 1.63 8.85 -16.90
CA GLU A 171 0.41 8.44 -16.22
C GLU A 171 0.12 9.36 -15.04
N GLN A 172 -1.17 9.60 -14.83
CA GLN A 172 -1.70 10.33 -13.68
C GLN A 172 -2.94 9.60 -13.21
N GLU A 173 -2.95 9.26 -11.93
CA GLU A 173 -4.00 8.46 -11.35
C GLU A 173 -4.49 9.07 -10.03
N LEU A 174 -5.80 9.10 -9.84
CA LEU A 174 -6.44 9.46 -8.59
C LEU A 174 -7.08 8.21 -8.00
N THR A 175 -6.70 7.88 -6.78
CA THR A 175 -7.31 6.82 -5.98
C THR A 175 -8.12 7.40 -4.83
N ALA A 176 -9.24 6.77 -4.49
CA ALA A 176 -9.99 7.07 -3.29
C ALA A 176 -10.56 5.76 -2.73
N ASP A 177 -10.24 5.48 -1.48
CA ASP A 177 -10.50 4.22 -0.83
C ASP A 177 -11.29 4.42 0.46
N LEU A 178 -12.14 3.46 0.76
CA LEU A 178 -12.90 3.38 2.00
C LEU A 178 -12.85 1.93 2.51
N ALA A 179 -12.42 1.74 3.74
CA ALA A 179 -12.37 0.43 4.38
C ALA A 179 -13.17 0.45 5.69
N VAL A 180 -13.96 -0.60 5.91
CA VAL A 180 -14.72 -0.81 7.13
C VAL A 180 -14.36 -2.15 7.73
N GLY A 181 -13.79 -2.15 8.92
CA GLY A 181 -13.47 -3.34 9.70
C GLY A 181 -14.43 -3.52 10.86
N TRP A 182 -14.72 -4.77 11.18
CA TRP A 182 -15.52 -5.14 12.34
C TRP A 182 -14.71 -6.05 13.29
N PRO A 183 -14.00 -5.50 14.30
CA PRO A 183 -13.27 -6.29 15.29
C PRO A 183 -14.20 -7.19 16.11
N LEU A 184 -14.51 -8.38 15.62
CA LEU A 184 -15.37 -9.36 16.30
C LEU A 184 -14.72 -9.94 17.54
N SER A 185 -13.41 -10.01 17.55
CA SER A 185 -12.59 -10.46 18.68
C SER A 185 -11.19 -9.88 18.57
N ARG A 186 -10.38 -10.03 19.62
CA ARG A 186 -8.94 -9.67 19.58
C ARG A 186 -8.13 -10.43 18.53
N TRP A 187 -8.68 -11.51 17.96
CA TRP A 187 -8.02 -12.41 17.02
C TRP A 187 -8.49 -12.26 15.58
N PHE A 188 -9.71 -11.75 15.39
CA PHE A 188 -10.36 -11.79 14.09
C PHE A 188 -11.17 -10.54 13.80
N THR A 189 -10.85 -9.91 12.67
CA THR A 189 -11.53 -8.73 12.15
C THR A 189 -11.85 -8.96 10.67
N PRO A 190 -13.09 -9.30 10.29
CA PRO A 190 -13.53 -9.20 8.91
C PRO A 190 -13.60 -7.73 8.50
N PHE A 191 -13.37 -7.47 7.21
CA PHE A 191 -13.46 -6.13 6.66
C PHE A 191 -13.99 -6.15 5.22
N LEU A 192 -14.40 -4.97 4.77
CA LEU A 192 -14.79 -4.69 3.40
C LEU A 192 -14.14 -3.38 2.98
N GLU A 193 -13.48 -3.37 1.81
CA GLU A 193 -12.95 -2.16 1.20
C GLU A 193 -13.67 -1.85 -0.10
N LEU A 194 -13.91 -0.56 -0.36
CA LEU A 194 -14.32 -0.02 -1.64
C LEU A 194 -13.15 0.82 -2.17
N ASN A 195 -12.57 0.39 -3.27
CA ASN A 195 -11.40 1.01 -3.86
C ASN A 195 -11.78 1.62 -5.21
N THR A 196 -11.33 2.83 -5.47
CA THR A 196 -11.58 3.54 -6.72
C THR A 196 -10.28 3.97 -7.37
N VAL A 197 -10.20 3.77 -8.69
CA VAL A 197 -9.06 4.16 -9.49
C VAL A 197 -9.56 4.99 -10.67
N SER A 198 -9.10 6.23 -10.77
CA SER A 198 -9.47 7.16 -11.85
C SER A 198 -8.24 7.56 -12.64
N LYS A 199 -8.08 7.02 -13.85
CA LYS A 199 -6.99 7.39 -14.75
C LYS A 199 -7.28 8.75 -15.40
N ILE A 200 -6.49 9.76 -15.02
CA ILE A 200 -6.66 11.15 -15.47
C ILE A 200 -5.89 11.36 -16.78
N GLN A 201 -4.66 10.87 -16.85
CA GLN A 201 -3.81 10.97 -18.03
C GLN A 201 -2.95 9.70 -18.15
N GLY A 202 -2.59 9.34 -19.37
CA GLY A 202 -1.74 8.20 -19.68
C GLY A 202 -2.19 7.52 -20.98
N GLN A 203 -1.28 6.83 -21.63
CA GLN A 203 -1.53 5.98 -22.78
C GLN A 203 -0.58 4.79 -22.71
N GLU A 204 -1.05 3.65 -22.27
CA GLU A 204 -0.43 2.38 -22.59
C GLU A 204 -1.46 1.48 -23.29
N GLY A 205 -1.17 1.14 -24.54
CA GLY A 205 -1.98 0.24 -25.34
C GLY A 205 -3.36 0.78 -25.77
N GLU A 206 -4.05 0.03 -26.63
CA GLU A 206 -5.40 0.40 -27.09
C GLU A 206 -6.44 0.43 -25.96
N ASP A 207 -6.25 -0.34 -24.91
CA ASP A 207 -7.17 -0.44 -23.78
C ASP A 207 -6.98 0.69 -22.75
N ALA A 208 -5.78 1.22 -22.58
CA ALA A 208 -5.52 2.36 -21.69
C ALA A 208 -6.20 3.65 -22.17
N VAL A 209 -6.25 3.87 -23.47
CA VAL A 209 -7.01 5.00 -24.06
C VAL A 209 -8.50 4.92 -23.71
N LYS A 210 -9.05 3.71 -23.58
CA LYS A 210 -10.46 3.50 -23.22
C LYS A 210 -10.75 3.75 -21.74
N LEU A 211 -9.73 3.73 -20.87
CA LEU A 211 -9.87 3.94 -19.42
C LEU A 211 -9.69 5.40 -19.00
N ARG A 212 -9.09 6.25 -19.85
CA ARG A 212 -8.87 7.67 -19.55
C ARG A 212 -10.17 8.40 -19.21
N GLY A 213 -10.15 9.14 -18.08
CA GLY A 213 -11.30 9.87 -17.58
C GLY A 213 -12.42 8.99 -17.04
N ARG A 214 -12.13 7.72 -16.69
CA ARG A 214 -13.10 6.79 -16.13
C ARG A 214 -12.63 6.23 -14.80
N THR A 215 -13.55 6.24 -13.88
CA THR A 215 -13.36 5.62 -12.55
C THR A 215 -13.68 4.13 -12.62
N GLN A 216 -12.76 3.34 -12.15
CA GLN A 216 -12.91 1.91 -11.91
C GLN A 216 -13.26 1.72 -10.42
N LEU A 217 -14.17 0.82 -10.14
CA LEU A 217 -14.61 0.48 -8.78
C LEU A 217 -14.30 -0.97 -8.50
N TYR A 218 -13.71 -1.23 -7.33
CA TYR A 218 -13.38 -2.55 -6.83
C TYR A 218 -13.94 -2.72 -5.42
N LEU A 219 -14.39 -3.92 -5.12
CA LEU A 219 -14.84 -4.33 -3.80
C LEU A 219 -13.91 -5.42 -3.28
N THR A 220 -13.38 -5.22 -2.05
CA THR A 220 -12.39 -6.12 -1.47
C THR A 220 -12.88 -6.65 -0.12
N PRO A 221 -13.68 -7.73 -0.10
CA PRO A 221 -13.92 -8.48 1.13
C PRO A 221 -12.62 -9.13 1.61
N GLY A 222 -12.40 -9.09 2.92
CA GLY A 222 -11.19 -9.63 3.53
C GLY A 222 -11.30 -9.83 5.04
N PHE A 223 -10.21 -10.24 5.62
CA PHE A 223 -10.11 -10.44 7.07
C PHE A 223 -8.67 -10.25 7.58
N ASN A 224 -8.57 -9.90 8.86
CA ASN A 224 -7.35 -9.98 9.64
C ASN A 224 -7.46 -11.11 10.66
N VAL A 225 -6.35 -11.84 10.84
CA VAL A 225 -6.15 -12.80 11.93
C VAL A 225 -4.89 -12.41 12.68
N ARG A 226 -4.99 -12.30 14.01
CA ARG A 226 -3.88 -11.98 14.89
C ARG A 226 -3.46 -13.21 15.67
N PRO A 227 -2.60 -14.09 15.09
CA PRO A 227 -2.23 -15.38 15.73
C PRO A 227 -1.37 -15.21 16.97
N LEU A 228 -0.60 -14.13 17.02
CA LEU A 228 0.33 -13.80 18.11
C LEU A 228 0.26 -12.29 18.40
N PRO A 229 0.63 -11.84 19.63
CA PRO A 229 0.85 -10.42 19.88
C PRO A 229 1.87 -9.84 18.89
N GLY A 230 1.56 -8.68 18.32
CA GLY A 230 2.41 -8.01 17.33
C GLY A 230 2.38 -8.61 15.93
N ALA A 231 1.74 -9.76 15.68
CA ALA A 231 1.67 -10.38 14.36
C ALA A 231 0.22 -10.36 13.84
N THR A 232 0.00 -9.77 12.68
CA THR A 232 -1.30 -9.75 12.00
C THR A 232 -1.15 -10.32 10.59
N PHE A 233 -1.84 -11.42 10.31
CA PHE A 233 -2.06 -11.91 8.96
C PHE A 233 -3.31 -11.24 8.38
N ARG A 234 -3.21 -10.76 7.15
CA ARG A 234 -4.34 -10.16 6.42
C ARG A 234 -4.52 -10.83 5.06
N MET A 235 -5.76 -10.95 4.62
CA MET A 235 -6.09 -11.48 3.30
C MET A 235 -7.36 -10.83 2.78
N GLY A 236 -7.41 -10.59 1.46
CA GLY A 236 -8.58 -10.07 0.77
C GLY A 236 -8.61 -10.48 -0.70
N VAL A 237 -9.78 -10.38 -1.31
CA VAL A 237 -9.96 -10.61 -2.75
C VAL A 237 -10.61 -9.39 -3.35
N GLU A 238 -9.86 -8.68 -4.19
CA GLU A 238 -10.32 -7.49 -4.88
C GLU A 238 -11.03 -7.87 -6.18
N LEU A 239 -12.29 -7.46 -6.27
CA LEU A 239 -13.20 -7.81 -7.37
C LEU A 239 -13.71 -6.53 -8.05
N PRO A 240 -13.65 -6.43 -9.39
CA PRO A 240 -14.20 -5.29 -10.10
C PRO A 240 -15.72 -5.29 -10.03
N VAL A 241 -16.30 -4.17 -9.61
CA VAL A 241 -17.75 -3.94 -9.60
C VAL A 241 -18.20 -2.99 -10.71
N SER A 242 -17.25 -2.34 -11.40
CA SER A 242 -17.51 -1.56 -12.60
C SER A 242 -17.27 -2.38 -13.87
N GLY A 243 -17.91 -1.99 -14.99
CA GLY A 243 -17.80 -2.71 -16.26
C GLY A 243 -16.43 -2.64 -16.93
N ARG A 244 -15.60 -1.67 -16.57
CA ARG A 244 -14.21 -1.53 -17.02
C ARG A 244 -13.27 -1.85 -15.87
N ARG A 245 -12.24 -2.61 -16.17
CA ARG A 245 -11.36 -3.17 -15.16
C ARG A 245 -9.99 -3.48 -15.73
N GLU A 246 -8.96 -3.36 -14.92
CA GLU A 246 -7.59 -3.77 -15.25
C GLU A 246 -7.38 -5.26 -15.06
N PHE A 247 -8.10 -5.87 -14.11
CA PHE A 247 -8.01 -7.28 -13.80
C PHE A 247 -9.40 -7.89 -13.55
N ASP A 248 -9.51 -9.20 -13.70
CA ASP A 248 -10.73 -9.95 -13.40
C ASP A 248 -10.89 -10.20 -11.90
N TYR A 249 -9.77 -10.39 -11.22
CA TYR A 249 -9.65 -10.43 -9.75
C TYR A 249 -8.20 -10.21 -9.35
N ARG A 250 -8.01 -9.76 -8.10
CA ARG A 250 -6.71 -9.68 -7.44
C ARG A 250 -6.82 -10.25 -6.02
N ILE A 251 -5.92 -11.15 -5.67
CA ILE A 251 -5.80 -11.72 -4.33
C ILE A 251 -4.68 -10.98 -3.62
N HIS A 252 -4.95 -10.55 -2.40
CA HIS A 252 -3.99 -9.94 -1.50
C HIS A 252 -3.80 -10.84 -0.28
N ALA A 253 -2.56 -11.01 0.15
CA ALA A 253 -2.22 -11.63 1.42
C ALA A 253 -1.03 -10.88 2.02
N GLY A 254 -0.95 -10.77 3.32
CA GLY A 254 0.15 -10.07 3.97
C GLY A 254 0.33 -10.51 5.43
N LEU A 255 1.55 -10.30 5.91
CA LEU A 255 1.90 -10.47 7.32
C LEU A 255 2.54 -9.17 7.78
N VAL A 256 2.00 -8.61 8.84
CA VAL A 256 2.52 -7.43 9.53
C VAL A 256 3.06 -7.86 10.88
N TRP A 257 4.25 -7.38 11.20
CA TRP A 257 4.93 -7.60 12.47
C TRP A 257 5.25 -6.27 13.13
N GLU A 258 4.53 -5.94 14.22
CA GLU A 258 4.77 -4.79 15.09
C GLU A 258 5.88 -5.11 16.11
N PHE A 259 6.87 -4.21 16.36
CA PHE A 259 7.99 -4.46 17.30
C PHE A 259 8.55 -3.19 17.96
#